data_60dc1e39b5daf86a1509e699505244b6
#
_entry.id   60dc1e39b5daf86a1509e699505244b6
#
_cell.length_a   1.000
_cell.length_b   1.000
_cell.length_c   1.000
_cell.angle_alpha   90.00
_cell.angle_beta   90.00
_cell.angle_gamma   90.00
#
_symmetry.space_group_name_H-M   'P 1'
#
loop_
_entity.id
_entity.type
_entity.pdbx_description
1 polymer ?
#
loop_
_entity_poly.entity_id
_entity_poly.type
_entity_poly.pdbx_seq_one_letter_code
_entity_poly.pdbx_strand_id
1 'polypeptide(L)'
;MAEEREASVHLLKMLAPLDGLKRENLAALAKKVAVRTMAAGRMLFKEGDTDKRTVWIIDGTVEIRESDRTIAMIRGGTREARTPLYPEMPRKTSARAVDEISYLSIDSELLDVMITWDQTGQYEVSELQQQADGQSSDDWMTTLLQTNAFHKIPPANIQAIFLRLQRVPFRAGEVVIKQGDEGDFFYVIVKGKCVVTRETPLNRDGIKLAELAVGDTFGEEALIAEAKRNATVTMLTDGVLMRLNKNDFRELMNEPLLQWVSYDRARQIVEGGGRWLDVRLPSEHQNMAIEGSINIPLYFIRLKLSTLDRGIPYVVYCDTGRRSSAAAYILVERGFDAYVLTGGLTNSSVALRRSA
;
A
#
# COMPACT_ATOMS: atom_id res chain seq x y z
N MET A 1 13.79 20.21 -29.19
CA MET A 1 14.04 19.76 -27.80
C MET A 1 12.68 19.75 -27.12
N ALA A 2 12.32 18.70 -26.40
CA ALA A 2 11.09 18.69 -25.64
C ALA A 2 11.19 19.74 -24.52
N GLU A 3 10.26 20.66 -24.46
CA GLU A 3 10.19 21.65 -23.39
C GLU A 3 9.72 20.92 -22.13
N GLU A 4 10.55 20.87 -21.10
CA GLU A 4 10.20 20.28 -19.79
C GLU A 4 9.84 21.43 -18.85
N ARG A 5 8.64 21.39 -18.27
CA ARG A 5 8.16 22.34 -17.25
C ARG A 5 7.86 21.62 -15.96
N GLU A 6 8.29 22.16 -14.82
CA GLU A 6 7.97 21.60 -13.50
C GLU A 6 6.45 21.43 -13.31
N ALA A 7 6.06 20.28 -12.76
CA ALA A 7 4.65 20.03 -12.43
C ALA A 7 4.25 20.85 -11.20
N SER A 8 3.09 21.52 -11.25
CA SER A 8 2.58 22.22 -10.08
C SER A 8 1.82 21.27 -9.14
N VAL A 9 1.85 21.55 -7.82
CA VAL A 9 1.05 20.82 -6.82
C VAL A 9 -0.44 20.84 -7.18
N HIS A 10 -0.93 21.96 -7.72
CA HIS A 10 -2.33 22.09 -8.14
C HIS A 10 -2.66 21.13 -9.29
N LEU A 11 -1.80 21.02 -10.29
CA LEU A 11 -1.96 20.07 -11.38
C LEU A 11 -2.01 18.63 -10.86
N LEU A 12 -1.04 18.24 -10.04
CA LEU A 12 -0.98 16.88 -9.48
C LEU A 12 -2.23 16.55 -8.66
N LYS A 13 -2.79 17.51 -7.94
CA LYS A 13 -4.02 17.34 -7.14
C LYS A 13 -5.27 17.08 -7.98
N MET A 14 -5.25 17.38 -9.27
CA MET A 14 -6.37 17.10 -10.18
C MET A 14 -6.30 15.71 -10.83
N LEU A 15 -5.20 14.97 -10.66
CA LEU A 15 -4.92 13.71 -11.33
C LEU A 15 -5.11 12.54 -10.36
N ALA A 16 -5.96 11.58 -10.69
CA ALA A 16 -6.09 10.32 -9.94
C ALA A 16 -4.92 9.38 -10.28
N PRO A 17 -4.34 8.66 -9.31
CA PRO A 17 -4.64 8.64 -7.87
C PRO A 17 -3.85 9.67 -7.05
N LEU A 18 -3.15 10.63 -7.68
CA LEU A 18 -2.35 11.65 -6.99
C LEU A 18 -3.20 12.59 -6.11
N ASP A 19 -4.47 12.78 -6.48
CA ASP A 19 -5.48 13.56 -5.74
C ASP A 19 -5.67 13.08 -4.28
N GLY A 20 -5.40 11.80 -4.02
CA GLY A 20 -5.45 11.21 -2.68
C GLY A 20 -4.22 11.45 -1.81
N LEU A 21 -3.11 11.91 -2.39
CA LEU A 21 -1.88 12.16 -1.63
C LEU A 21 -1.98 13.42 -0.78
N LYS A 22 -1.30 13.40 0.37
CA LYS A 22 -1.13 14.58 1.22
C LYS A 22 -0.38 15.68 0.47
N ARG A 23 -0.72 16.94 0.79
CA ARG A 23 -0.12 18.13 0.16
C ARG A 23 1.41 18.12 0.20
N GLU A 24 1.97 17.58 1.26
CA GLU A 24 3.42 17.49 1.49
C GLU A 24 4.08 16.52 0.51
N ASN A 25 3.48 15.34 0.33
CA ASN A 25 3.95 14.34 -0.61
C ASN A 25 3.76 14.80 -2.06
N LEU A 26 2.66 15.51 -2.36
CA LEU A 26 2.49 16.18 -3.66
C LEU A 26 3.54 17.25 -3.92
N ALA A 27 3.91 18.05 -2.91
CA ALA A 27 4.96 19.06 -3.05
C ALA A 27 6.35 18.43 -3.28
N ALA A 28 6.63 17.29 -2.63
CA ALA A 28 7.84 16.54 -2.86
C ALA A 28 7.88 15.90 -4.26
N LEU A 29 6.74 15.38 -4.73
CA LEU A 29 6.61 14.80 -6.05
C LEU A 29 6.74 15.87 -7.15
N ALA A 30 6.11 17.05 -6.97
CA ALA A 30 6.15 18.16 -7.93
C ALA A 30 7.58 18.60 -8.29
N LYS A 31 8.52 18.51 -7.34
CA LYS A 31 9.94 18.82 -7.56
C LYS A 31 10.69 17.74 -8.34
N LYS A 32 10.13 16.54 -8.49
CA LYS A 32 10.80 15.38 -9.10
C LYS A 32 10.22 15.02 -10.47
N VAL A 33 9.06 15.57 -10.83
CA VAL A 33 8.36 15.24 -12.07
C VAL A 33 8.15 16.49 -12.92
N ALA A 34 8.24 16.31 -14.23
CA ALA A 34 8.05 17.39 -15.19
C ALA A 34 6.92 17.06 -16.17
N VAL A 35 6.18 18.07 -16.55
CA VAL A 35 5.28 18.04 -17.71
C VAL A 35 6.14 18.14 -18.95
N ARG A 36 5.99 17.16 -19.85
CA ARG A 36 6.72 17.04 -21.11
C ARG A 36 5.82 17.31 -22.27
N THR A 37 6.38 17.84 -23.35
CA THR A 37 5.67 18.02 -24.62
C THR A 37 6.07 16.95 -25.63
N MET A 38 5.14 16.59 -26.50
CA MET A 38 5.35 15.65 -27.61
C MET A 38 4.62 16.11 -28.85
N ALA A 39 5.33 16.13 -29.99
CA ALA A 39 4.75 16.53 -31.26
C ALA A 39 3.71 15.52 -31.79
N ALA A 40 2.79 16.02 -32.59
CA ALA A 40 1.78 15.23 -33.28
C ALA A 40 2.38 14.02 -34.02
N GLY A 41 1.64 12.93 -34.08
CA GLY A 41 2.00 11.68 -34.78
C GLY A 41 2.96 10.75 -34.02
N ARG A 42 3.56 11.18 -32.90
CA ARG A 42 4.46 10.34 -32.12
C ARG A 42 3.70 9.38 -31.18
N MET A 43 4.34 8.25 -30.91
CA MET A 43 3.82 7.24 -29.97
C MET A 43 4.29 7.55 -28.56
N LEU A 44 3.36 7.56 -27.60
CA LEU A 44 3.63 7.62 -26.17
C LEU A 44 4.10 6.26 -25.63
N PHE A 45 3.39 5.21 -26.04
CA PHE A 45 3.73 3.80 -25.77
C PHE A 45 3.05 2.92 -26.82
N LYS A 46 3.50 1.66 -26.92
CA LYS A 46 2.96 0.67 -27.86
C LYS A 46 2.42 -0.53 -27.09
N GLU A 47 1.48 -1.22 -27.73
CA GLU A 47 1.01 -2.53 -27.29
C GLU A 47 2.21 -3.48 -27.15
N GLY A 48 2.27 -4.22 -26.01
CA GLY A 48 3.38 -5.08 -25.62
C GLY A 48 4.50 -4.40 -24.84
N ASP A 49 4.54 -3.06 -24.75
CA ASP A 49 5.56 -2.38 -23.95
C ASP A 49 5.46 -2.72 -22.46
N THR A 50 6.63 -2.82 -21.81
CA THR A 50 6.79 -3.10 -20.35
C THR A 50 7.50 -1.95 -19.63
N ASP A 51 7.25 -0.73 -20.05
CA ASP A 51 7.99 0.47 -19.63
C ASP A 51 7.75 0.91 -18.18
N LYS A 52 6.80 0.26 -17.46
CA LYS A 52 6.43 0.53 -16.07
C LYS A 52 6.14 2.01 -15.79
N ARG A 53 5.50 2.70 -16.71
CA ARG A 53 5.18 4.13 -16.60
C ARG A 53 3.68 4.37 -16.52
N THR A 54 3.28 5.20 -15.58
CA THR A 54 1.93 5.74 -15.45
C THR A 54 1.91 7.11 -16.12
N VAL A 55 1.01 7.30 -17.09
CA VAL A 55 0.98 8.48 -17.99
C VAL A 55 -0.38 9.15 -17.93
N TRP A 56 -0.41 10.49 -17.85
CA TRP A 56 -1.61 11.34 -17.94
C TRP A 56 -1.45 12.36 -19.05
N ILE A 57 -2.54 12.67 -19.74
CA ILE A 57 -2.60 13.75 -20.72
C ILE A 57 -3.05 15.03 -20.03
N ILE A 58 -2.23 16.08 -20.13
CA ILE A 58 -2.50 17.38 -19.53
C ILE A 58 -3.18 18.29 -20.56
N ASP A 59 -2.67 18.30 -21.79
CA ASP A 59 -3.21 19.07 -22.89
C ASP A 59 -3.03 18.34 -24.22
N GLY A 60 -3.81 18.69 -25.24
CA GLY A 60 -3.83 18.04 -26.55
C GLY A 60 -4.66 16.76 -26.56
N THR A 61 -4.55 15.96 -27.63
CA THR A 61 -5.39 14.79 -27.90
C THR A 61 -4.55 13.56 -28.22
N VAL A 62 -4.89 12.44 -27.59
CA VAL A 62 -4.25 11.13 -27.83
C VAL A 62 -5.26 10.12 -28.33
N GLU A 63 -4.90 9.43 -29.41
CA GLU A 63 -5.61 8.28 -29.93
C GLU A 63 -5.14 7.01 -29.23
N ILE A 64 -6.08 6.24 -28.69
CA ILE A 64 -5.83 4.93 -28.09
C ILE A 64 -6.25 3.85 -29.10
N ARG A 65 -5.34 2.90 -29.34
CA ARG A 65 -5.56 1.81 -30.30
C ARG A 65 -5.31 0.47 -29.63
N GLU A 66 -6.18 -0.47 -29.89
CA GLU A 66 -6.01 -1.89 -29.60
C GLU A 66 -5.84 -2.63 -30.91
N SER A 67 -4.69 -3.26 -31.10
CA SER A 67 -4.26 -3.77 -32.41
C SER A 67 -4.35 -2.64 -33.48
N ASP A 68 -5.16 -2.78 -34.50
CA ASP A 68 -5.32 -1.75 -35.55
C ASP A 68 -6.58 -0.89 -35.42
N ARG A 69 -7.37 -1.07 -34.36
CA ARG A 69 -8.64 -0.36 -34.14
C ARG A 69 -8.48 0.76 -33.12
N THR A 70 -8.95 1.97 -33.46
CA THR A 70 -9.11 3.07 -32.52
C THR A 70 -10.25 2.76 -31.55
N ILE A 71 -9.96 2.72 -30.26
CA ILE A 71 -10.94 2.41 -29.21
C ILE A 71 -11.33 3.65 -28.39
N ALA A 72 -10.48 4.67 -28.34
CA ALA A 72 -10.76 5.92 -27.63
C ALA A 72 -9.95 7.09 -28.18
N MET A 73 -10.47 8.30 -27.95
CA MET A 73 -9.79 9.59 -28.15
C MET A 73 -9.79 10.31 -26.80
N ILE A 74 -8.64 10.49 -26.18
CA ILE A 74 -8.51 11.14 -24.88
C ILE A 74 -7.96 12.54 -25.07
N ARG A 75 -8.72 13.55 -24.62
CA ARG A 75 -8.33 14.95 -24.70
C ARG A 75 -7.93 15.48 -23.32
N GLY A 76 -6.80 16.18 -23.26
CA GLY A 76 -6.34 16.87 -22.06
C GLY A 76 -7.40 17.81 -21.47
N GLY A 77 -7.43 17.95 -20.15
CA GLY A 77 -8.41 18.74 -19.41
C GLY A 77 -9.80 18.10 -19.24
N THR A 78 -10.10 16.99 -19.91
CA THR A 78 -11.36 16.24 -19.73
C THR A 78 -11.32 15.38 -18.46
N ARG A 79 -12.46 14.81 -18.07
CA ARG A 79 -12.55 13.91 -16.91
C ARG A 79 -11.72 12.65 -17.13
N GLU A 80 -11.74 12.09 -18.33
CA GLU A 80 -11.00 10.87 -18.70
C GLU A 80 -9.48 11.10 -18.61
N ALA A 81 -8.99 12.29 -18.98
CA ALA A 81 -7.57 12.63 -18.90
C ALA A 81 -7.05 12.82 -17.48
N ARG A 82 -7.94 12.93 -16.46
CA ARG A 82 -7.54 12.96 -15.05
C ARG A 82 -7.11 11.61 -14.53
N THR A 83 -7.40 10.54 -15.24
CA THR A 83 -6.98 9.18 -14.90
C THR A 83 -5.81 8.74 -15.77
N PRO A 84 -4.98 7.77 -15.28
CA PRO A 84 -3.88 7.25 -16.09
C PRO A 84 -4.35 6.63 -17.41
N LEU A 85 -3.58 6.83 -18.48
CA LEU A 85 -3.82 6.17 -19.73
C LEU A 85 -3.50 4.68 -19.64
N TYR A 86 -4.52 3.83 -19.67
CA TYR A 86 -4.41 2.37 -19.86
C TYR A 86 -3.17 1.76 -19.17
N PRO A 87 -3.13 1.70 -17.84
CA PRO A 87 -1.92 1.41 -17.06
C PRO A 87 -1.51 -0.07 -17.03
N GLU A 88 -2.23 -0.95 -17.71
CA GLU A 88 -1.96 -2.40 -17.73
C GLU A 88 -0.57 -2.71 -18.28
N MET A 89 0.11 -3.71 -17.67
CA MET A 89 1.43 -4.18 -18.09
C MET A 89 1.44 -5.71 -18.31
N PRO A 90 1.95 -6.20 -19.43
CA PRO A 90 2.36 -5.45 -20.63
C PRO A 90 1.23 -4.60 -21.20
N ARG A 91 1.56 -3.48 -21.89
CA ARG A 91 0.56 -2.59 -22.48
C ARG A 91 -0.38 -3.36 -23.39
N LYS A 92 -1.69 -3.28 -23.16
CA LYS A 92 -2.72 -3.88 -24.02
C LYS A 92 -3.13 -2.99 -25.18
N THR A 93 -2.69 -1.73 -25.16
CA THR A 93 -3.03 -0.72 -26.13
C THR A 93 -1.81 0.10 -26.54
N SER A 94 -1.91 0.77 -27.68
CA SER A 94 -0.97 1.79 -28.12
C SER A 94 -1.58 3.18 -27.94
N ALA A 95 -0.76 4.18 -27.61
CA ALA A 95 -1.18 5.57 -27.46
C ALA A 95 -0.37 6.47 -28.41
N ARG A 96 -1.07 7.21 -29.29
CA ARG A 96 -0.47 8.09 -30.30
C ARG A 96 -0.97 9.52 -30.16
N ALA A 97 -0.08 10.48 -30.16
CA ALA A 97 -0.41 11.89 -30.17
C ALA A 97 -1.07 12.29 -31.52
N VAL A 98 -2.27 12.85 -31.47
CA VAL A 98 -3.01 13.34 -32.67
C VAL A 98 -2.56 14.75 -33.03
N ASP A 99 -2.42 15.59 -32.03
CA ASP A 99 -1.87 16.94 -32.09
C ASP A 99 -0.64 17.06 -31.19
N GLU A 100 -0.10 18.24 -30.96
CA GLU A 100 0.91 18.46 -29.96
C GLU A 100 0.28 18.27 -28.57
N ILE A 101 0.88 17.40 -27.75
CA ILE A 101 0.38 17.08 -26.43
C ILE A 101 1.33 17.52 -25.34
N SER A 102 0.78 17.87 -24.19
CA SER A 102 1.49 17.93 -22.92
C SER A 102 1.08 16.75 -22.05
N TYR A 103 2.04 16.04 -21.45
CA TYR A 103 1.78 14.85 -20.67
C TYR A 103 2.67 14.77 -19.42
N LEU A 104 2.18 14.08 -18.38
CA LEU A 104 2.93 13.72 -17.20
C LEU A 104 3.21 12.20 -17.24
N SER A 105 4.43 11.81 -16.87
CA SER A 105 4.82 10.41 -16.79
C SER A 105 5.60 10.16 -15.51
N ILE A 106 5.12 9.18 -14.70
CA ILE A 106 5.73 8.79 -13.43
C ILE A 106 6.02 7.29 -13.47
N ASP A 107 7.11 6.87 -12.85
CA ASP A 107 7.40 5.45 -12.64
C ASP A 107 6.30 4.81 -11.80
N SER A 108 5.72 3.70 -12.29
CA SER A 108 4.55 3.07 -11.66
C SER A 108 4.87 2.45 -10.30
N GLU A 109 6.09 1.94 -10.11
CA GLU A 109 6.52 1.37 -8.82
C GLU A 109 6.72 2.48 -7.79
N LEU A 110 7.37 3.59 -8.19
CA LEU A 110 7.51 4.76 -7.33
C LEU A 110 6.15 5.32 -6.91
N LEU A 111 5.22 5.42 -7.86
CA LEU A 111 3.86 5.89 -7.59
C LEU A 111 3.14 5.00 -6.58
N ASP A 112 3.18 3.67 -6.77
CA ASP A 112 2.54 2.71 -5.88
C ASP A 112 3.14 2.74 -4.47
N VAL A 113 4.48 2.84 -4.36
CA VAL A 113 5.17 3.01 -3.07
C VAL A 113 4.73 4.29 -2.38
N MET A 114 4.66 5.42 -3.09
CA MET A 114 4.25 6.71 -2.52
C MET A 114 2.80 6.68 -2.03
N ILE A 115 1.88 6.11 -2.82
CA ILE A 115 0.47 5.99 -2.44
C ILE A 115 0.34 5.05 -1.24
N THR A 116 1.01 3.90 -1.27
CA THR A 116 1.01 2.94 -0.15
C THR A 116 1.53 3.61 1.11
N TRP A 117 2.64 4.31 1.01
CA TRP A 117 3.24 5.00 2.15
C TRP A 117 2.35 6.11 2.71
N ASP A 118 1.73 6.91 1.86
CA ASP A 118 0.82 7.96 2.28
C ASP A 118 -0.41 7.41 3.02
N GLN A 119 -0.91 6.26 2.59
CA GLN A 119 -2.06 5.58 3.20
C GLN A 119 -1.71 4.85 4.50
N THR A 120 -0.58 4.15 4.58
CA THR A 120 -0.17 3.44 5.80
C THR A 120 0.24 4.38 6.93
N GLY A 121 0.69 5.58 6.62
CA GLY A 121 1.11 6.57 7.61
C GLY A 121 -0.01 7.35 8.30
N GLN A 122 -1.28 7.02 8.11
CA GLN A 122 -2.42 7.68 8.77
C GLN A 122 -2.95 6.95 10.01
N TYR A 123 -2.23 5.94 10.54
CA TYR A 123 -2.69 5.27 11.73
C TYR A 123 -2.72 6.22 12.93
N GLU A 124 -3.90 6.73 13.25
CA GLU A 124 -4.14 7.40 14.50
C GLU A 124 -4.25 6.39 15.65
N VAL A 125 -3.57 6.70 16.72
CA VAL A 125 -3.27 5.89 17.92
C VAL A 125 -4.49 5.67 18.82
N SER A 126 -5.71 5.90 18.37
CA SER A 126 -6.87 5.90 19.28
C SER A 126 -7.29 4.54 19.85
N GLU A 127 -6.77 3.42 19.34
CA GLU A 127 -7.18 2.08 19.81
C GLU A 127 -6.16 1.36 20.72
N LEU A 128 -4.89 1.78 20.77
CA LEU A 128 -3.87 1.10 21.60
C LEU A 128 -3.88 1.52 23.08
N GLN A 129 -4.62 2.55 23.45
CA GLN A 129 -4.67 3.05 24.83
C GLN A 129 -5.60 2.27 25.78
N GLN A 130 -6.43 1.36 25.31
CA GLN A 130 -7.42 0.68 26.17
C GLN A 130 -6.93 -0.64 26.80
N GLN A 131 -5.72 -1.13 26.49
CA GLN A 131 -5.21 -2.38 27.07
C GLN A 131 -4.00 -2.24 27.99
N ALA A 132 -3.55 -1.04 28.31
CA ALA A 132 -2.29 -0.81 29.01
C ALA A 132 -2.35 -0.79 30.55
N ASP A 133 -3.50 -1.03 31.17
CA ASP A 133 -3.60 -1.06 32.64
C ASP A 133 -3.66 -2.51 33.17
N GLY A 134 -2.53 -3.01 33.62
CA GLY A 134 -2.52 -4.06 34.65
C GLY A 134 -1.85 -5.40 34.36
N GLN A 135 -0.89 -5.53 33.43
CA GLN A 135 -0.12 -6.78 33.30
C GLN A 135 1.35 -6.63 33.67
N SER A 136 1.84 -7.55 34.50
CA SER A 136 3.23 -7.65 34.94
C SER A 136 4.18 -7.86 33.74
N SER A 137 5.39 -7.27 33.85
CA SER A 137 6.40 -7.18 32.79
C SER A 137 6.99 -8.50 32.27
N ASP A 138 6.49 -9.66 32.70
CA ASP A 138 7.06 -10.97 32.35
C ASP A 138 6.27 -11.77 31.32
N ASP A 139 5.14 -11.27 30.79
CA ASP A 139 4.23 -12.07 29.98
C ASP A 139 4.04 -11.60 28.53
N TRP A 140 5.08 -10.98 27.94
CA TRP A 140 5.04 -10.58 26.53
C TRP A 140 4.78 -11.75 25.58
N MET A 141 5.23 -12.94 25.91
CA MET A 141 5.05 -14.15 25.11
C MET A 141 3.58 -14.59 25.11
N THR A 142 2.93 -14.59 26.26
CA THR A 142 1.50 -14.89 26.39
C THR A 142 0.68 -13.81 25.64
N THR A 143 1.03 -12.54 25.81
CA THR A 143 0.35 -11.45 25.09
C THR A 143 0.47 -11.63 23.57
N LEU A 144 1.66 -11.96 23.05
CA LEU A 144 1.89 -12.21 21.63
C LEU A 144 1.08 -13.42 21.13
N LEU A 145 1.07 -14.52 21.89
CA LEU A 145 0.31 -15.73 21.53
C LEU A 145 -1.20 -15.54 21.57
N GLN A 146 -1.70 -14.58 22.34
CA GLN A 146 -3.13 -14.26 22.40
C GLN A 146 -3.63 -13.40 21.24
N THR A 147 -2.73 -12.85 20.43
CA THR A 147 -3.15 -12.11 19.23
C THR A 147 -3.79 -13.04 18.19
N ASN A 148 -4.84 -12.58 17.53
CA ASN A 148 -5.54 -13.35 16.48
C ASN A 148 -4.60 -13.78 15.34
N ALA A 149 -3.54 -13.03 15.10
CA ALA A 149 -2.51 -13.37 14.12
C ALA A 149 -1.84 -14.70 14.47
N PHE A 150 -1.43 -14.90 15.73
CA PHE A 150 -0.76 -16.13 16.15
C PHE A 150 -1.68 -17.34 16.20
N HIS A 151 -2.97 -17.17 16.42
CA HIS A 151 -3.94 -18.29 16.34
C HIS A 151 -4.02 -18.96 14.97
N LYS A 152 -3.69 -18.25 13.91
CA LYS A 152 -3.70 -18.76 12.51
C LYS A 152 -2.34 -19.31 12.09
N ILE A 153 -1.28 -19.10 12.88
CA ILE A 153 0.07 -19.63 12.58
C ILE A 153 0.11 -21.11 12.98
N PRO A 154 0.60 -22.00 12.11
CA PRO A 154 0.80 -23.40 12.46
C PRO A 154 1.67 -23.56 13.73
N PRO A 155 1.35 -24.48 14.66
CA PRO A 155 2.11 -24.66 15.91
C PRO A 155 3.62 -24.88 15.70
N ALA A 156 4.00 -25.58 14.64
CA ALA A 156 5.41 -25.78 14.29
C ALA A 156 6.13 -24.46 13.95
N ASN A 157 5.44 -23.53 13.27
CA ASN A 157 5.99 -22.23 12.94
C ASN A 157 6.10 -21.34 14.19
N ILE A 158 5.14 -21.42 15.12
CA ILE A 158 5.21 -20.69 16.40
C ILE A 158 6.48 -21.10 17.16
N GLN A 159 6.76 -22.39 17.27
CA GLN A 159 7.99 -22.89 17.90
C GLN A 159 9.25 -22.39 17.15
N ALA A 160 9.24 -22.43 15.82
CA ALA A 160 10.35 -21.94 15.01
C ALA A 160 10.58 -20.42 15.17
N ILE A 161 9.51 -19.63 15.27
CA ILE A 161 9.58 -18.19 15.56
C ILE A 161 10.31 -17.93 16.86
N PHE A 162 9.91 -18.59 17.94
CA PHE A 162 10.54 -18.40 19.25
C PHE A 162 12.02 -18.82 19.26
N LEU A 163 12.40 -19.85 18.52
CA LEU A 163 13.79 -20.30 18.38
C LEU A 163 14.65 -19.33 17.55
N ARG A 164 14.05 -18.59 16.61
CA ARG A 164 14.77 -17.67 15.72
C ARG A 164 14.72 -16.22 16.18
N LEU A 165 13.89 -15.90 17.18
CA LEU A 165 13.85 -14.58 17.81
C LEU A 165 15.18 -14.27 18.49
N GLN A 166 15.76 -13.11 18.14
CA GLN A 166 17.02 -12.64 18.69
C GLN A 166 16.76 -11.55 19.74
N ARG A 167 17.32 -11.74 20.93
CA ARG A 167 17.22 -10.78 22.02
C ARG A 167 18.24 -9.65 21.83
N VAL A 168 17.78 -8.40 21.82
CA VAL A 168 18.63 -7.22 21.62
C VAL A 168 18.32 -6.19 22.70
N PRO A 169 19.32 -5.79 23.53
CA PRO A 169 19.15 -4.68 24.47
C PRO A 169 19.30 -3.34 23.76
N PHE A 170 18.54 -2.35 24.21
CA PHE A 170 18.60 -0.97 23.76
C PHE A 170 18.59 -0.01 24.95
N ARG A 171 19.18 1.17 24.79
CA ARG A 171 19.14 2.26 25.76
C ARG A 171 18.07 3.29 25.41
N ALA A 172 17.62 4.03 26.40
CA ALA A 172 16.77 5.18 26.18
C ALA A 172 17.38 6.15 25.16
N GLY A 173 16.58 6.61 24.21
CA GLY A 173 17.00 7.49 23.12
C GLY A 173 17.59 6.77 21.89
N GLU A 174 17.85 5.47 21.94
CA GLU A 174 18.34 4.73 20.77
C GLU A 174 17.23 4.53 19.74
N VAL A 175 17.57 4.80 18.46
CA VAL A 175 16.68 4.59 17.32
C VAL A 175 16.76 3.12 16.89
N VAL A 176 15.64 2.42 16.99
CA VAL A 176 15.51 1.01 16.59
C VAL A 176 15.22 0.88 15.10
N ILE A 177 14.31 1.71 14.59
CA ILE A 177 13.93 1.81 13.19
C ILE A 177 13.98 3.28 12.79
N LYS A 178 14.57 3.58 11.63
CA LYS A 178 14.58 4.92 11.05
C LYS A 178 13.69 4.99 9.83
N GLN A 179 12.87 6.02 9.76
CA GLN A 179 12.01 6.31 8.61
C GLN A 179 12.84 6.42 7.32
N GLY A 180 12.39 5.76 6.24
CA GLY A 180 13.05 5.75 4.95
C GLY A 180 14.08 4.64 4.74
N ASP A 181 14.49 3.93 5.81
CA ASP A 181 15.37 2.77 5.70
C ASP A 181 14.65 1.55 5.11
N GLU A 182 15.39 0.58 4.63
CA GLU A 182 14.84 -0.71 4.19
C GLU A 182 14.33 -1.53 5.39
N GLY A 183 13.25 -2.29 5.17
CA GLY A 183 12.71 -3.21 6.16
C GLY A 183 13.59 -4.45 6.29
N ASP A 184 14.17 -4.68 7.47
CA ASP A 184 15.11 -5.78 7.78
C ASP A 184 14.62 -6.71 8.88
N PHE A 185 13.97 -6.17 9.92
CA PHE A 185 13.49 -6.92 11.08
C PHE A 185 12.07 -6.53 11.49
N PHE A 186 11.36 -7.51 12.02
CA PHE A 186 10.16 -7.39 12.86
C PHE A 186 10.60 -7.38 14.32
N TYR A 187 9.91 -6.62 15.17
CA TYR A 187 10.27 -6.44 16.58
C TYR A 187 9.10 -6.70 17.51
N VAL A 188 9.41 -7.26 18.71
CA VAL A 188 8.50 -7.43 19.84
C VAL A 188 9.13 -6.79 21.08
N ILE A 189 8.38 -5.98 21.83
CA ILE A 189 8.86 -5.34 23.05
C ILE A 189 8.74 -6.31 24.22
N VAL A 190 9.88 -6.68 24.81
CA VAL A 190 9.96 -7.55 26.01
C VAL A 190 10.08 -6.71 27.28
N LYS A 191 10.80 -5.59 27.19
CA LYS A 191 11.03 -4.67 28.31
C LYS A 191 11.20 -3.24 27.78
N GLY A 192 10.63 -2.27 28.50
CA GLY A 192 10.76 -0.85 28.16
C GLY A 192 9.57 -0.34 27.36
N LYS A 193 9.72 0.88 26.85
CA LYS A 193 8.73 1.59 26.03
C LYS A 193 9.40 2.22 24.82
N CYS A 194 8.67 2.31 23.70
CA CYS A 194 9.10 2.98 22.48
C CYS A 194 8.14 4.11 22.13
N VAL A 195 8.63 5.11 21.41
CA VAL A 195 7.81 6.10 20.71
C VAL A 195 7.94 5.90 19.21
N VAL A 196 6.82 5.94 18.53
CA VAL A 196 6.76 5.97 17.07
C VAL A 196 6.59 7.41 16.62
N THR A 197 7.51 7.90 15.80
CA THR A 197 7.45 9.26 15.25
C THR A 197 7.54 9.20 13.72
N ARG A 198 7.01 10.22 13.06
CA ARG A 198 7.05 10.35 11.61
C ARG A 198 7.46 11.76 11.22
N GLU A 199 8.54 11.85 10.46
CA GLU A 199 8.96 13.09 9.86
C GLU A 199 8.07 13.43 8.65
N THR A 200 7.72 14.70 8.54
CA THR A 200 7.04 15.25 7.38
C THR A 200 7.81 16.46 6.85
N PRO A 201 7.65 16.87 5.59
CA PRO A 201 8.32 18.07 5.08
C PRO A 201 8.07 19.33 5.88
N LEU A 202 6.92 19.41 6.59
CA LEU A 202 6.54 20.55 7.46
C LEU A 202 6.98 20.38 8.91
N ASN A 203 7.29 19.16 9.34
CA ASN A 203 7.75 18.86 10.70
C ASN A 203 8.88 17.84 10.66
N ARG A 204 10.10 18.35 10.62
CA ARG A 204 11.33 17.53 10.57
C ARG A 204 11.66 16.88 11.92
N ASP A 205 11.12 17.40 13.02
CA ASP A 205 11.32 16.82 14.36
C ASP A 205 10.41 15.60 14.57
N GLY A 206 9.52 15.33 13.62
CA GLY A 206 8.62 14.19 13.63
C GLY A 206 7.34 14.45 14.46
N ILE A 207 6.21 13.92 13.95
CA ILE A 207 4.93 13.89 14.67
C ILE A 207 4.87 12.57 15.44
N LYS A 208 4.57 12.63 16.73
CA LYS A 208 4.34 11.43 17.55
C LYS A 208 3.08 10.72 17.06
N LEU A 209 3.22 9.47 16.66
CA LEU A 209 2.12 8.62 16.21
C LEU A 209 1.62 7.69 17.32
N ALA A 210 2.55 7.07 18.09
CA ALA A 210 2.22 6.10 19.11
C ALA A 210 3.26 6.05 20.22
N GLU A 211 2.86 5.53 21.39
CA GLU A 211 3.76 4.89 22.35
C GLU A 211 3.46 3.38 22.37
N LEU A 212 4.50 2.58 22.36
CA LEU A 212 4.44 1.13 22.41
C LEU A 212 5.04 0.63 23.70
N ALA A 213 4.46 -0.43 24.26
CA ALA A 213 4.82 -1.03 25.54
C ALA A 213 5.13 -2.53 25.41
N VAL A 214 5.40 -3.19 26.50
CA VAL A 214 5.66 -4.63 26.56
C VAL A 214 4.50 -5.42 25.94
N GLY A 215 4.83 -6.36 25.04
CA GLY A 215 3.88 -7.15 24.26
C GLY A 215 3.52 -6.55 22.90
N ASP A 216 3.72 -5.24 22.70
CA ASP A 216 3.47 -4.63 21.40
C ASP A 216 4.55 -5.04 20.38
N THR A 217 4.13 -5.01 19.10
CA THR A 217 4.96 -5.37 17.96
C THR A 217 5.06 -4.20 16.98
N PHE A 218 6.15 -4.16 16.21
CA PHE A 218 6.33 -3.14 15.17
C PHE A 218 7.30 -3.59 14.08
N GLY A 219 7.25 -2.90 12.95
CA GLY A 219 8.15 -3.12 11.83
C GLY A 219 7.63 -4.11 10.79
N GLU A 220 6.49 -4.76 11.02
CA GLU A 220 5.86 -5.72 10.11
C GLU A 220 5.40 -5.07 8.80
N GLU A 221 4.90 -3.82 8.84
CA GLU A 221 4.31 -3.17 7.67
C GLU A 221 5.30 -3.04 6.50
N ALA A 222 6.54 -2.63 6.78
CA ALA A 222 7.58 -2.53 5.77
C ALA A 222 7.98 -3.90 5.19
N LEU A 223 7.93 -4.95 6.00
CA LEU A 223 8.25 -6.32 5.57
C LEU A 223 7.14 -6.92 4.70
N ILE A 224 5.88 -6.70 5.09
CA ILE A 224 4.69 -7.21 4.39
C ILE A 224 4.50 -6.48 3.06
N ALA A 225 4.58 -5.14 3.07
CA ALA A 225 4.39 -4.33 1.88
C ALA A 225 5.63 -4.28 0.96
N GLU A 226 6.75 -4.92 1.36
CA GLU A 226 8.05 -4.82 0.68
C GLU A 226 8.45 -3.37 0.40
N ALA A 227 8.23 -2.50 1.38
CA ALA A 227 8.42 -1.06 1.30
C ALA A 227 9.46 -0.59 2.31
N LYS A 228 9.87 0.68 2.18
CA LYS A 228 10.70 1.34 3.18
C LYS A 228 9.95 1.58 4.48
N ARG A 229 10.69 1.75 5.57
CA ARG A 229 10.16 2.11 6.90
C ARG A 229 9.36 3.41 6.81
N ASN A 230 8.12 3.38 7.24
CA ASN A 230 7.19 4.50 7.17
C ASN A 230 7.24 5.44 8.39
N ALA A 231 7.96 5.05 9.45
CA ALA A 231 8.11 5.80 10.69
C ALA A 231 9.46 5.48 11.36
N THR A 232 9.86 6.34 12.28
CA THR A 232 11.00 6.15 13.18
C THR A 232 10.49 5.60 14.51
N VAL A 233 11.13 4.57 15.04
CA VAL A 233 10.84 4.02 16.38
C VAL A 233 12.06 4.22 17.26
N THR A 234 11.86 4.94 18.37
CA THR A 234 12.92 5.29 19.33
C THR A 234 12.56 4.75 20.71
N MET A 235 13.52 4.21 21.44
CA MET A 235 13.33 3.80 22.82
C MET A 235 13.10 5.00 23.74
N LEU A 236 12.03 4.98 24.52
CA LEU A 236 11.77 5.97 25.59
C LEU A 236 12.49 5.63 26.88
N THR A 237 12.70 4.35 27.13
CA THR A 237 13.39 3.84 28.34
C THR A 237 14.40 2.78 27.93
N ASP A 238 15.36 2.47 28.80
CA ASP A 238 16.18 1.28 28.62
C ASP A 238 15.27 0.05 28.52
N GLY A 239 15.58 -0.84 27.57
CA GLY A 239 14.70 -1.96 27.31
C GLY A 239 15.37 -3.11 26.57
N VAL A 240 14.55 -4.10 26.29
CA VAL A 240 14.91 -5.30 25.54
C VAL A 240 13.85 -5.58 24.51
N LEU A 241 14.28 -5.76 23.26
CA LEU A 241 13.44 -6.17 22.16
C LEU A 241 13.83 -7.58 21.71
N MET A 242 12.84 -8.34 21.26
CA MET A 242 13.08 -9.52 20.42
C MET A 242 12.90 -9.12 18.98
N ARG A 243 13.77 -9.59 18.08
CA ARG A 243 13.64 -9.32 16.65
C ARG A 243 13.68 -10.59 15.82
N LEU A 244 12.94 -10.60 14.73
CA LEU A 244 12.93 -11.65 13.72
C LEU A 244 13.34 -11.05 12.39
N ASN A 245 14.28 -11.67 11.66
CA ASN A 245 14.71 -11.13 10.38
C ASN A 245 13.62 -11.26 9.30
N LYS A 246 13.75 -10.48 8.22
CA LYS A 246 12.78 -10.39 7.14
C LYS A 246 12.41 -11.75 6.52
N ASN A 247 13.38 -12.63 6.31
CA ASN A 247 13.16 -13.93 5.68
C ASN A 247 12.35 -14.85 6.59
N ASP A 248 12.76 -14.95 7.87
CA ASP A 248 12.04 -15.74 8.88
C ASP A 248 10.64 -15.18 9.13
N PHE A 249 10.49 -13.85 9.19
CA PHE A 249 9.17 -13.22 9.30
C PHE A 249 8.27 -13.57 8.12
N ARG A 250 8.78 -13.52 6.89
CA ARG A 250 8.01 -13.86 5.70
C ARG A 250 7.59 -15.33 5.69
N GLU A 251 8.54 -16.23 5.95
CA GLU A 251 8.31 -17.68 5.89
C GLU A 251 7.38 -18.16 7.00
N LEU A 252 7.60 -17.69 8.24
CA LEU A 252 6.95 -18.24 9.43
C LEU A 252 5.68 -17.49 9.84
N MET A 253 5.56 -16.21 9.52
CA MET A 253 4.44 -15.37 9.89
C MET A 253 3.63 -14.88 8.69
N ASN A 254 4.27 -14.24 7.71
CA ASN A 254 3.56 -13.58 6.62
C ASN A 254 2.90 -14.59 5.66
N GLU A 255 3.65 -15.56 5.16
CA GLU A 255 3.12 -16.58 4.23
C GLU A 255 1.98 -17.42 4.84
N PRO A 256 2.06 -17.89 6.10
CA PRO A 256 0.96 -18.61 6.73
C PRO A 256 -0.25 -17.72 7.08
N LEU A 257 -0.04 -16.42 7.32
CA LEU A 257 -1.12 -15.50 7.68
C LEU A 257 -1.85 -14.97 6.47
N LEU A 258 -1.14 -14.71 5.36
CA LEU A 258 -1.70 -14.16 4.14
C LEU A 258 -2.00 -15.28 3.14
N GLN A 259 -3.28 -15.54 2.94
CA GLN A 259 -3.74 -16.49 1.94
C GLN A 259 -3.83 -15.80 0.58
N TRP A 260 -2.86 -16.04 -0.28
CA TRP A 260 -2.84 -15.56 -1.65
C TRP A 260 -3.67 -16.47 -2.56
N VAL A 261 -4.57 -15.88 -3.34
CA VAL A 261 -5.46 -16.62 -4.23
C VAL A 261 -5.36 -16.10 -5.66
N SER A 262 -5.45 -17.03 -6.62
CA SER A 262 -5.61 -16.67 -8.04
C SER A 262 -6.99 -16.02 -8.28
N TYR A 263 -7.15 -15.35 -9.41
CA TYR A 263 -8.44 -14.73 -9.75
C TYR A 263 -9.60 -15.75 -9.81
N ASP A 264 -9.37 -16.94 -10.38
CA ASP A 264 -10.40 -17.97 -10.46
C ASP A 264 -10.81 -18.46 -9.07
N ARG A 265 -9.85 -18.67 -8.17
CA ARG A 265 -10.15 -19.03 -6.79
C ARG A 265 -10.85 -17.91 -6.04
N ALA A 266 -10.45 -16.68 -6.27
CA ALA A 266 -11.08 -15.48 -5.71
C ALA A 266 -12.57 -15.38 -6.13
N ARG A 267 -12.86 -15.61 -7.41
CA ARG A 267 -14.25 -15.66 -7.92
C ARG A 267 -15.08 -16.72 -7.20
N GLN A 268 -14.56 -17.94 -7.06
CA GLN A 268 -15.27 -19.02 -6.33
C GLN A 268 -15.59 -18.63 -4.89
N ILE A 269 -14.67 -17.95 -4.19
CA ILE A 269 -14.90 -17.45 -2.83
C ILE A 269 -16.04 -16.43 -2.83
N VAL A 270 -16.06 -15.50 -3.77
CA VAL A 270 -17.09 -14.46 -3.85
C VAL A 270 -18.44 -15.05 -4.29
N GLU A 271 -18.45 -15.96 -5.26
CA GLU A 271 -19.67 -16.71 -5.69
C GLU A 271 -20.24 -17.55 -4.54
N GLY A 272 -19.37 -18.02 -3.62
CA GLY A 272 -19.74 -18.75 -2.40
C GLY A 272 -20.25 -17.86 -1.24
N GLY A 273 -20.46 -16.55 -1.47
CA GLY A 273 -20.98 -15.61 -0.47
C GLY A 273 -19.94 -14.65 0.10
N GLY A 274 -18.68 -14.74 -0.32
CA GLY A 274 -17.65 -13.76 0.00
C GLY A 274 -17.82 -12.43 -0.72
N ARG A 275 -16.93 -11.47 -0.45
CA ARG A 275 -16.95 -10.14 -1.09
C ARG A 275 -15.59 -9.68 -1.56
N TRP A 276 -15.58 -8.94 -2.66
CA TRP A 276 -14.44 -8.19 -3.11
C TRP A 276 -14.26 -6.95 -2.25
N LEU A 277 -13.01 -6.70 -1.78
CA LEU A 277 -12.64 -5.52 -1.01
C LEU A 277 -11.50 -4.77 -1.69
N ASP A 278 -11.81 -3.62 -2.26
CA ASP A 278 -10.85 -2.71 -2.88
C ASP A 278 -10.26 -1.78 -1.82
N VAL A 279 -8.94 -1.85 -1.62
CA VAL A 279 -8.25 -1.02 -0.64
C VAL A 279 -7.47 0.14 -1.28
N ARG A 280 -7.77 0.41 -2.54
CA ARG A 280 -7.26 1.58 -3.26
C ARG A 280 -8.03 2.85 -2.87
N LEU A 281 -7.54 3.99 -3.36
CA LEU A 281 -8.21 5.26 -3.17
C LEU A 281 -9.60 5.28 -3.84
N PRO A 282 -10.54 6.10 -3.34
CA PRO A 282 -11.87 6.23 -3.95
C PRO A 282 -11.83 6.62 -5.43
N SER A 283 -10.89 7.49 -5.81
CA SER A 283 -10.69 7.90 -7.21
C SER A 283 -10.24 6.74 -8.11
N GLU A 284 -9.39 5.84 -7.61
CA GLU A 284 -8.95 4.65 -8.33
C GLU A 284 -10.12 3.67 -8.53
N HIS A 285 -10.90 3.44 -7.47
CA HIS A 285 -12.09 2.57 -7.50
C HIS A 285 -13.18 3.12 -8.43
N GLN A 286 -13.43 4.43 -8.38
CA GLN A 286 -14.40 5.08 -9.26
C GLN A 286 -14.02 5.00 -10.74
N ASN A 287 -12.72 5.06 -11.03
CA ASN A 287 -12.23 4.97 -12.41
C ASN A 287 -12.33 3.54 -12.95
N MET A 288 -11.88 2.56 -12.17
CA MET A 288 -11.82 1.16 -12.59
C MET A 288 -11.87 0.25 -11.37
N ALA A 289 -12.84 -0.65 -11.30
CA ALA A 289 -13.01 -1.57 -10.17
C ALA A 289 -13.55 -2.93 -10.62
N ILE A 290 -13.38 -3.95 -9.77
CA ILE A 290 -14.11 -5.21 -9.91
C ILE A 290 -15.58 -4.96 -9.57
N GLU A 291 -16.48 -5.42 -10.42
CA GLU A 291 -17.91 -5.21 -10.22
C GLU A 291 -18.40 -5.79 -8.88
N GLY A 292 -19.20 -5.01 -8.16
CA GLY A 292 -19.73 -5.38 -6.84
C GLY A 292 -18.73 -5.29 -5.70
N SER A 293 -17.52 -4.76 -5.93
CA SER A 293 -16.53 -4.58 -4.86
C SER A 293 -16.92 -3.46 -3.90
N ILE A 294 -16.60 -3.67 -2.62
CA ILE A 294 -16.66 -2.64 -1.57
C ILE A 294 -15.33 -1.88 -1.61
N ASN A 295 -15.37 -0.54 -1.58
CA ASN A 295 -14.16 0.25 -1.44
C ASN A 295 -13.97 0.73 0.00
N ILE A 296 -12.90 0.27 0.62
CA ILE A 296 -12.39 0.79 1.90
C ILE A 296 -10.90 1.00 1.74
N PRO A 297 -10.45 2.23 1.49
CA PRO A 297 -9.03 2.54 1.36
C PRO A 297 -8.22 2.04 2.56
N LEU A 298 -6.98 1.60 2.29
CA LEU A 298 -6.11 1.02 3.33
C LEU A 298 -6.06 1.87 4.60
N TYR A 299 -5.94 3.19 4.47
CA TYR A 299 -5.88 4.12 5.61
C TYR A 299 -7.18 4.21 6.43
N PHE A 300 -8.32 3.76 5.88
CA PHE A 300 -9.59 3.69 6.58
C PHE A 300 -9.94 2.29 7.12
N ILE A 301 -9.16 1.26 6.76
CA ILE A 301 -9.53 -0.13 7.05
C ILE A 301 -9.76 -0.34 8.56
N ARG A 302 -8.86 0.17 9.42
CA ARG A 302 -8.99 0.04 10.87
C ARG A 302 -10.25 0.72 11.42
N LEU A 303 -10.59 1.90 10.92
CA LEU A 303 -11.77 2.67 11.33
C LEU A 303 -13.09 2.03 10.83
N LYS A 304 -13.03 1.27 9.76
CA LYS A 304 -14.21 0.66 9.11
C LYS A 304 -14.40 -0.82 9.44
N LEU A 305 -13.59 -1.42 10.29
CA LEU A 305 -13.70 -2.83 10.68
C LEU A 305 -15.10 -3.18 11.22
N SER A 306 -15.73 -2.27 11.99
CA SER A 306 -17.07 -2.46 12.53
C SER A 306 -18.18 -2.49 11.45
N THR A 307 -17.90 -2.02 10.25
CA THR A 307 -18.86 -2.06 9.11
C THR A 307 -18.74 -3.32 8.27
N LEU A 308 -17.72 -4.13 8.52
CA LEU A 308 -17.49 -5.41 7.84
C LEU A 308 -18.13 -6.56 8.63
N ASP A 309 -18.67 -7.53 7.92
CA ASP A 309 -19.24 -8.75 8.48
C ASP A 309 -18.13 -9.79 8.68
N ARG A 310 -17.93 -10.26 9.91
CA ARG A 310 -16.94 -11.31 10.24
C ARG A 310 -17.35 -12.70 9.78
N GLY A 311 -18.60 -12.89 9.44
CA GLY A 311 -19.16 -14.17 9.00
C GLY A 311 -18.89 -14.50 7.54
N ILE A 312 -18.31 -13.58 6.76
CA ILE A 312 -18.05 -13.77 5.33
C ILE A 312 -16.56 -13.57 4.99
N PRO A 313 -16.04 -14.32 4.01
CA PRO A 313 -14.68 -14.11 3.53
C PRO A 313 -14.57 -12.86 2.64
N TYR A 314 -13.41 -12.19 2.71
CA TYR A 314 -13.08 -11.04 1.88
C TYR A 314 -11.89 -11.35 0.96
N VAL A 315 -12.05 -11.10 -0.33
CA VAL A 315 -10.92 -11.07 -1.26
C VAL A 315 -10.45 -9.62 -1.42
N VAL A 316 -9.30 -9.33 -0.84
CA VAL A 316 -8.72 -7.99 -0.79
C VAL A 316 -7.83 -7.76 -2.00
N TYR A 317 -8.00 -6.64 -2.68
CA TYR A 317 -7.18 -6.32 -3.84
C TYR A 317 -6.74 -4.85 -3.88
N CYS A 318 -5.64 -4.61 -4.58
CA CYS A 318 -5.15 -3.32 -5.06
C CYS A 318 -4.51 -3.55 -6.44
N ASP A 319 -3.71 -2.63 -6.93
CA ASP A 319 -3.10 -2.80 -8.25
C ASP A 319 -2.01 -3.88 -8.29
N THR A 320 -1.12 -3.92 -7.29
CA THR A 320 0.08 -4.79 -7.28
C THR A 320 0.04 -5.91 -6.24
N GLY A 321 -0.82 -5.83 -5.23
CA GLY A 321 -0.82 -6.71 -4.06
C GLY A 321 -0.23 -6.09 -2.79
N ARG A 322 0.53 -4.99 -2.86
CA ARG A 322 1.21 -4.38 -1.69
C ARG A 322 0.22 -3.82 -0.68
N ARG A 323 -0.70 -2.96 -1.11
CA ARG A 323 -1.73 -2.38 -0.22
C ARG A 323 -2.70 -3.43 0.29
N SER A 324 -3.08 -4.38 -0.58
CA SER A 324 -4.01 -5.45 -0.21
C SER A 324 -3.40 -6.45 0.77
N SER A 325 -2.10 -6.74 0.71
CA SER A 325 -1.44 -7.58 1.71
C SER A 325 -1.41 -6.92 3.09
N ALA A 326 -1.10 -5.62 3.17
CA ALA A 326 -1.16 -4.88 4.42
C ALA A 326 -2.59 -4.82 5.00
N ALA A 327 -3.60 -4.60 4.17
CA ALA A 327 -5.00 -4.60 4.60
C ALA A 327 -5.48 -6.00 5.04
N ALA A 328 -5.13 -7.05 4.30
CA ALA A 328 -5.47 -8.42 4.66
C ALA A 328 -4.83 -8.84 5.99
N TYR A 329 -3.58 -8.44 6.24
CA TYR A 329 -2.93 -8.65 7.54
C TYR A 329 -3.75 -8.01 8.68
N ILE A 330 -4.15 -6.74 8.55
CA ILE A 330 -4.98 -6.04 9.55
C ILE A 330 -6.31 -6.79 9.76
N LEU A 331 -6.95 -7.24 8.69
CA LEU A 331 -8.22 -7.98 8.77
C LEU A 331 -8.03 -9.32 9.49
N VAL A 332 -7.00 -10.08 9.13
CA VAL A 332 -6.69 -11.38 9.75
C VAL A 332 -6.36 -11.22 11.24
N GLU A 333 -5.55 -10.21 11.59
CA GLU A 333 -5.24 -9.86 12.98
C GLU A 333 -6.50 -9.58 13.81
N ARG A 334 -7.52 -9.00 13.18
CA ARG A 334 -8.81 -8.67 13.82
C ARG A 334 -9.87 -9.77 13.70
N GLY A 335 -9.47 -10.97 13.24
CA GLY A 335 -10.31 -12.18 13.21
C GLY A 335 -11.24 -12.28 12.00
N PHE A 336 -11.00 -11.50 10.93
CA PHE A 336 -11.69 -11.68 9.66
C PHE A 336 -11.04 -12.79 8.83
N ASP A 337 -11.84 -13.40 7.95
CA ASP A 337 -11.35 -14.29 6.92
C ASP A 337 -11.02 -13.48 5.66
N ALA A 338 -9.71 -13.30 5.37
CA ALA A 338 -9.26 -12.43 4.30
C ALA A 338 -8.21 -13.10 3.42
N TYR A 339 -8.39 -12.94 2.12
CA TYR A 339 -7.54 -13.48 1.05
C TYR A 339 -6.96 -12.32 0.24
N VAL A 340 -5.74 -12.47 -0.27
CA VAL A 340 -5.10 -11.46 -1.14
C VAL A 340 -5.14 -11.92 -2.58
N LEU A 341 -5.65 -11.08 -3.48
CA LEU A 341 -5.60 -11.34 -4.91
C LEU A 341 -4.15 -11.28 -5.41
N THR A 342 -3.63 -12.42 -5.89
CA THR A 342 -2.26 -12.53 -6.39
C THR A 342 -2.01 -11.58 -7.56
N GLY A 343 -0.97 -10.75 -7.43
CA GLY A 343 -0.57 -9.79 -8.45
C GLY A 343 -1.52 -8.59 -8.62
N GLY A 344 -2.60 -8.53 -7.82
CA GLY A 344 -3.56 -7.44 -7.90
C GLY A 344 -4.23 -7.29 -9.26
N LEU A 345 -4.66 -6.07 -9.60
CA LEU A 345 -5.31 -5.81 -10.89
C LEU A 345 -4.33 -5.82 -12.07
N THR A 346 -3.05 -5.55 -11.82
CA THR A 346 -2.03 -5.43 -12.89
C THR A 346 -1.66 -6.77 -13.53
N ASN A 347 -1.65 -7.85 -12.74
CA ASN A 347 -1.21 -9.18 -13.18
C ASN A 347 -2.35 -10.21 -13.23
N SER A 348 -3.59 -9.79 -13.03
CA SER A 348 -4.73 -10.70 -13.07
C SER A 348 -5.51 -10.53 -14.38
N SER A 349 -6.04 -11.64 -14.91
CA SER A 349 -7.01 -11.66 -16.02
C SER A 349 -8.40 -11.18 -15.57
N VAL A 350 -8.44 -10.14 -14.74
CA VAL A 350 -9.66 -9.62 -14.10
C VAL A 350 -10.53 -8.88 -15.13
N ALA A 351 -11.80 -9.23 -15.17
CA ALA A 351 -12.80 -8.42 -15.86
C ALA A 351 -13.06 -7.13 -15.04
N LEU A 352 -12.59 -6.00 -15.54
CA LEU A 352 -12.73 -4.70 -14.89
C LEU A 352 -13.91 -3.93 -15.47
N ARG A 353 -14.71 -3.30 -14.60
CA ARG A 353 -15.71 -2.32 -15.01
C ARG A 353 -15.04 -0.94 -15.02
N ARG A 354 -15.02 -0.29 -16.19
CA ARG A 354 -14.66 1.13 -16.31
C ARG A 354 -15.92 1.96 -16.11
N SER A 355 -15.80 3.05 -15.34
CA SER A 355 -16.87 4.05 -15.27
C SER A 355 -17.05 4.68 -16.63
N ALA A 356 -18.30 4.68 -17.15
CA ALA A 356 -18.68 5.34 -18.39
C ALA A 356 -18.66 6.87 -18.23
#